data_3de776caa15031c58ce26930d4ddc01c
#
_entry.id   3de776caa15031c58ce26930d4ddc01c
#
_cell.length_a   1.000
_cell.length_b   1.000
_cell.length_c   1.000
_cell.angle_alpha   90.00
_cell.angle_beta   90.00
_cell.angle_gamma   90.00
#
_symmetry.space_group_name_H-M   'P 1'
#
loop_
_entity.id
_entity.type
_entity.pdbx_description
1 polymer ?
#
loop_
_entity_poly.entity_id
_entity_poly.type
_entity_poly.pdbx_seq_one_letter_code
_entity_poly.pdbx_strand_id
1 'polypeptide(L)'
;SRVRDLYEKLGISSILVAGSSGSYFHVADTVIQMKEYVPYDITDRAKTTAAEFPPFTASVRPFSVPAFHRCPQPGKGLTGSDRTKVKVMGQESILINKSLTDLRAVEQLTDNEQLNGLAALLLEAAEHKMDGKKTLVQVVDLLEKQMDEKGLASLLAPGRPSDLARPRQQEIFACLNRCRELRF
;
A
#
# COMPACT_ATOMS: atom_id res chain seq x y z
N SER A 1 13.87 -13.16 14.19
CA SER A 1 13.08 -12.07 13.58
C SER A 1 13.46 -11.92 12.10
N ARG A 2 12.47 -11.58 11.25
CA ARG A 2 12.68 -11.33 9.81
C ARG A 2 12.94 -9.85 9.50
N VAL A 3 12.96 -9.00 10.50
CA VAL A 3 13.11 -7.55 10.33
C VAL A 3 14.42 -7.19 9.64
N ARG A 4 15.52 -7.86 10.03
CA ARG A 4 16.83 -7.64 9.40
C ARG A 4 16.83 -8.10 7.92
N ASP A 5 16.22 -9.25 7.61
CA ASP A 5 16.08 -9.73 6.23
C ASP A 5 15.28 -8.74 5.36
N LEU A 6 14.22 -8.11 5.91
CA LEU A 6 13.42 -7.11 5.18
C LEU A 6 14.27 -5.89 4.83
N TYR A 7 15.12 -5.44 5.75
CA TYR A 7 16.01 -4.32 5.50
C TYR A 7 17.11 -4.68 4.48
N GLU A 8 17.83 -5.76 4.71
CA GLU A 8 19.01 -6.13 3.91
C GLU A 8 18.64 -6.56 2.48
N LYS A 9 17.50 -7.24 2.30
CA LYS A 9 17.11 -7.79 0.99
C LYS A 9 16.10 -6.95 0.23
N LEU A 10 15.31 -6.11 0.92
CA LEU A 10 14.25 -5.33 0.32
C LEU A 10 14.37 -3.82 0.57
N GLY A 11 15.35 -3.36 1.37
CA GLY A 11 15.51 -1.96 1.73
C GLY A 11 14.37 -1.40 2.59
N ILE A 12 13.62 -2.28 3.30
CA ILE A 12 12.47 -1.88 4.10
C ILE A 12 12.92 -1.55 5.52
N SER A 13 12.82 -0.28 5.90
CA SER A 13 12.95 0.14 7.30
C SER A 13 11.71 -0.21 8.09
N SER A 14 11.88 -0.64 9.34
CA SER A 14 10.78 -1.06 10.21
C SER A 14 10.81 -0.29 11.53
N ILE A 15 9.66 0.21 11.96
CA ILE A 15 9.44 0.76 13.30
C ILE A 15 8.55 -0.21 14.06
N LEU A 16 9.04 -0.73 15.18
CA LEU A 16 8.33 -1.69 16.02
C LEU A 16 7.91 -1.02 17.31
N VAL A 17 6.63 -1.04 17.61
CA VAL A 17 6.08 -0.59 18.88
C VAL A 17 5.74 -1.81 19.72
N ALA A 18 6.37 -1.93 20.89
CA ALA A 18 6.21 -3.09 21.77
C ALA A 18 6.06 -2.67 23.23
N GLY A 19 5.09 -3.22 23.92
CA GLY A 19 4.83 -2.88 25.33
C GLY A 19 5.85 -3.47 26.32
N SER A 20 6.34 -4.69 26.08
CA SER A 20 7.18 -5.40 27.06
C SER A 20 8.05 -6.52 26.45
N SER A 21 8.51 -6.38 25.22
CA SER A 21 9.32 -7.42 24.58
C SER A 21 10.73 -6.93 24.25
N GLY A 22 11.75 -7.49 24.92
CA GLY A 22 13.16 -7.30 24.61
C GLY A 22 13.67 -8.13 23.42
N SER A 23 12.82 -9.00 22.83
CA SER A 23 13.23 -9.93 21.77
C SER A 23 13.77 -9.23 20.51
N TYR A 24 13.44 -7.96 20.31
CA TYR A 24 13.89 -7.18 19.18
C TYR A 24 15.19 -6.41 19.42
N PHE A 25 15.69 -6.33 20.65
CA PHE A 25 16.92 -5.60 20.98
C PHE A 25 18.14 -6.09 20.20
N HIS A 26 18.20 -7.40 19.92
CA HIS A 26 19.28 -7.98 19.11
C HIS A 26 19.34 -7.50 17.65
N VAL A 27 18.20 -7.05 17.10
CA VAL A 27 18.07 -6.67 15.68
C VAL A 27 17.78 -5.18 15.47
N ALA A 28 17.49 -4.45 16.54
CA ALA A 28 17.21 -3.03 16.48
C ALA A 28 18.51 -2.22 16.31
N ASP A 29 18.49 -1.22 15.44
CA ASP A 29 19.58 -0.26 15.32
C ASP A 29 19.45 0.86 16.36
N THR A 30 18.22 1.27 16.65
CA THR A 30 17.88 2.30 17.63
C THR A 30 16.74 1.81 18.51
N VAL A 31 16.81 2.06 19.81
CA VAL A 31 15.77 1.72 20.79
C VAL A 31 15.37 2.95 21.57
N ILE A 32 14.11 3.36 21.42
CA ILE A 32 13.53 4.50 22.13
C ILE A 32 12.55 3.98 23.19
N GLN A 33 12.75 4.36 24.42
CA GLN A 33 11.81 4.13 25.50
C GLN A 33 10.89 5.36 25.65
N MET A 34 9.58 5.12 25.63
CA MET A 34 8.61 6.15 26.01
C MET A 34 8.29 6.01 27.49
N LYS A 35 8.54 7.07 28.26
CA LYS A 35 8.18 7.16 29.68
C LYS A 35 7.47 8.50 29.92
N GLU A 36 6.24 8.45 30.43
CA GLU A 36 5.44 9.65 30.72
C GLU A 36 5.37 10.61 29.50
N TYR A 37 5.17 10.04 28.31
CA TYR A 37 5.15 10.75 27.01
C TYR A 37 6.49 11.41 26.60
N VAL A 38 7.59 11.14 27.29
CA VAL A 38 8.93 11.63 26.96
C VAL A 38 9.74 10.50 26.33
N PRO A 39 10.36 10.72 25.14
CA PRO A 39 11.23 9.73 24.50
C PRO A 39 12.64 9.77 25.10
N TYR A 40 13.20 8.60 25.37
CA TYR A 40 14.58 8.40 25.81
C TYR A 40 15.28 7.41 24.88
N ASP A 41 16.44 7.78 24.36
CA ASP A 41 17.29 6.85 23.66
C ASP A 41 17.95 5.92 24.70
N ILE A 42 17.64 4.64 24.61
CA ILE A 42 18.19 3.59 25.48
C ILE A 42 18.94 2.53 24.69
N THR A 43 19.40 2.86 23.48
CA THR A 43 20.01 1.90 22.55
C THR A 43 21.15 1.13 23.18
N ASP A 44 22.11 1.80 23.80
CA ASP A 44 23.27 1.14 24.42
C ASP A 44 22.87 0.23 25.58
N ARG A 45 21.94 0.69 26.43
CA ARG A 45 21.41 -0.12 27.53
C ARG A 45 20.67 -1.36 27.01
N ALA A 46 19.85 -1.20 25.98
CA ALA A 46 19.12 -2.30 25.37
C ALA A 46 20.06 -3.35 24.77
N LYS A 47 21.14 -2.91 24.11
CA LYS A 47 22.16 -3.79 23.53
C LYS A 47 22.97 -4.52 24.60
N THR A 48 23.35 -3.83 25.67
CA THR A 48 24.03 -4.45 26.83
C THR A 48 23.14 -5.53 27.46
N THR A 49 21.88 -5.21 27.72
CA THR A 49 20.94 -6.19 28.27
C THR A 49 20.73 -7.36 27.30
N ALA A 50 20.62 -7.11 25.99
CA ALA A 50 20.46 -8.18 25.00
C ALA A 50 21.67 -9.13 24.97
N ALA A 51 22.89 -8.63 25.21
CA ALA A 51 24.09 -9.46 25.24
C ALA A 51 24.11 -10.47 26.40
N GLU A 52 23.38 -10.22 27.49
CA GLU A 52 23.25 -11.13 28.62
C GLU A 52 22.32 -12.33 28.32
N PHE A 53 21.49 -12.22 27.27
CA PHE A 53 20.52 -13.25 26.92
C PHE A 53 20.79 -13.73 25.50
N PRO A 54 20.90 -15.06 25.27
CA PRO A 54 21.10 -15.56 23.91
C PRO A 54 19.90 -15.20 23.00
N PRO A 55 20.13 -14.86 21.72
CA PRO A 55 19.04 -14.60 20.80
C PRO A 55 18.17 -15.85 20.64
N PHE A 56 16.86 -15.67 20.58
CA PHE A 56 15.94 -16.77 20.34
C PHE A 56 16.16 -17.34 18.92
N THR A 57 16.88 -18.45 18.84
CA THR A 57 17.16 -19.19 17.61
C THR A 57 16.07 -20.23 17.37
N ALA A 58 14.96 -19.82 16.78
CA ALA A 58 14.10 -20.79 16.12
C ALA A 58 14.74 -21.24 14.80
N SER A 59 14.60 -22.50 14.41
CA SER A 59 14.97 -22.96 13.07
C SER A 59 14.07 -22.24 12.05
N VAL A 60 14.58 -21.19 11.46
CA VAL A 60 13.81 -20.32 10.56
C VAL A 60 14.16 -20.70 9.13
N ARG A 61 13.15 -21.03 8.31
CA ARG A 61 13.35 -21.23 6.86
C ARG A 61 14.08 -20.03 6.28
N PRO A 62 14.97 -20.19 5.30
CA PRO A 62 15.61 -19.09 4.62
C PRO A 62 14.58 -18.05 4.15
N PHE A 63 14.89 -16.77 4.28
CA PHE A 63 14.03 -15.72 3.75
C PHE A 63 14.18 -15.71 2.23
N SER A 64 13.07 -15.88 1.54
CA SER A 64 12.98 -15.68 0.08
C SER A 64 12.12 -14.44 -0.19
N VAL A 65 12.57 -13.62 -1.12
CA VAL A 65 11.76 -12.50 -1.63
C VAL A 65 10.59 -13.10 -2.40
N PRO A 66 9.33 -12.78 -2.06
CA PRO A 66 8.19 -13.24 -2.82
C PRO A 66 8.26 -12.78 -4.27
N ALA A 67 7.93 -13.66 -5.21
CA ALA A 67 7.77 -13.27 -6.60
C ALA A 67 6.44 -12.54 -6.77
N PHE A 68 6.48 -11.23 -6.98
CA PHE A 68 5.28 -10.39 -7.16
C PHE A 68 4.86 -10.37 -8.64
N HIS A 69 4.46 -11.51 -9.19
CA HIS A 69 4.02 -11.64 -10.58
C HIS A 69 2.49 -11.62 -10.73
N ARG A 70 1.82 -10.79 -9.93
CA ARG A 70 0.36 -10.64 -10.04
C ARG A 70 0.03 -9.75 -11.24
N CYS A 71 -0.63 -10.31 -12.25
CA CYS A 71 -1.04 -9.61 -13.46
C CYS A 71 -2.55 -9.36 -13.40
N PRO A 72 -3.00 -8.13 -13.12
CA PRO A 72 -4.41 -7.84 -12.97
C PRO A 72 -5.15 -7.89 -14.31
N GLN A 73 -6.36 -8.47 -14.27
CA GLN A 73 -7.32 -8.44 -15.35
C GLN A 73 -8.62 -7.79 -14.86
N PRO A 74 -9.14 -6.77 -15.54
CA PRO A 74 -10.38 -6.14 -15.13
C PRO A 74 -11.59 -7.02 -15.44
N GLY A 75 -12.52 -7.09 -14.49
CA GLY A 75 -13.81 -7.71 -14.70
C GLY A 75 -14.78 -6.82 -15.45
N LYS A 76 -15.89 -7.40 -15.89
CA LYS A 76 -16.94 -6.68 -16.65
C LYS A 76 -17.60 -5.54 -15.83
N GLY A 77 -17.53 -5.59 -14.51
CA GLY A 77 -18.03 -4.52 -13.61
C GLY A 77 -17.27 -3.20 -13.79
N LEU A 78 -16.01 -3.23 -14.25
CA LEU A 78 -15.21 -2.03 -14.51
C LEU A 78 -15.27 -1.58 -15.98
N THR A 79 -15.37 -2.51 -16.95
CA THR A 79 -15.17 -2.23 -18.37
C THR A 79 -16.38 -2.52 -19.26
N GLY A 80 -17.43 -3.12 -18.73
CA GLY A 80 -18.53 -3.68 -19.51
C GLY A 80 -19.79 -2.80 -19.66
N SER A 81 -19.72 -1.49 -19.37
CA SER A 81 -20.90 -0.60 -19.39
C SER A 81 -20.67 0.59 -20.29
N ASP A 82 -21.62 0.87 -21.20
CA ASP A 82 -21.62 2.08 -22.05
C ASP A 82 -21.68 3.38 -21.21
N ARG A 83 -22.13 3.29 -19.97
CA ARG A 83 -22.15 4.38 -18.99
C ARG A 83 -21.59 3.90 -17.66
N THR A 84 -20.34 4.16 -17.40
CA THR A 84 -19.74 3.90 -16.09
C THR A 84 -20.28 4.91 -15.06
N LYS A 85 -20.83 4.39 -13.97
CA LYS A 85 -21.29 5.21 -12.84
C LYS A 85 -20.30 5.08 -11.71
N VAL A 86 -19.71 6.21 -11.30
CA VAL A 86 -18.79 6.28 -10.16
C VAL A 86 -19.45 7.06 -9.03
N LYS A 87 -19.39 6.51 -7.83
CA LYS A 87 -19.81 7.18 -6.61
C LYS A 87 -18.76 6.94 -5.53
N VAL A 88 -18.23 8.01 -4.99
CA VAL A 88 -17.38 7.98 -3.80
C VAL A 88 -18.28 8.15 -2.58
N MET A 89 -18.08 7.33 -1.54
CA MET A 89 -18.88 7.34 -0.32
C MET A 89 -17.98 7.69 0.87
N GLY A 90 -17.99 8.97 1.23
CA GLY A 90 -17.09 9.51 2.24
C GLY A 90 -15.63 9.20 1.90
N GLN A 91 -14.81 9.00 2.94
CA GLN A 91 -13.40 8.60 2.82
C GLN A 91 -13.21 7.07 2.88
N GLU A 92 -14.27 6.30 2.69
CA GLU A 92 -14.28 4.88 3.05
C GLU A 92 -14.35 3.94 1.85
N SER A 93 -15.00 4.34 0.75
CA SER A 93 -15.22 3.40 -0.34
C SER A 93 -15.53 4.07 -1.69
N ILE A 94 -15.25 3.31 -2.73
CA ILE A 94 -15.53 3.65 -4.13
C ILE A 94 -16.52 2.63 -4.67
N LEU A 95 -17.63 3.09 -5.21
CA LEU A 95 -18.61 2.28 -5.92
C LEU A 95 -18.51 2.58 -7.41
N ILE A 96 -18.09 1.60 -8.21
CA ILE A 96 -18.09 1.66 -9.67
C ILE A 96 -19.15 0.71 -10.18
N ASN A 97 -20.19 1.25 -10.82
CA ASN A 97 -21.38 0.52 -11.22
C ASN A 97 -22.04 -0.17 -10.00
N LYS A 98 -21.82 -1.50 -9.85
CA LYS A 98 -22.29 -2.30 -8.71
C LYS A 98 -21.15 -2.87 -7.87
N SER A 99 -19.92 -2.56 -8.21
CA SER A 99 -18.73 -3.07 -7.53
C SER A 99 -18.24 -2.09 -6.47
N LEU A 100 -18.22 -2.52 -5.24
CA LEU A 100 -17.72 -1.77 -4.09
C LEU A 100 -16.26 -2.12 -3.82
N THR A 101 -15.42 -1.10 -3.77
CA THR A 101 -14.05 -1.19 -3.27
C THR A 101 -13.99 -0.54 -1.88
N ASP A 102 -13.80 -1.33 -0.85
CA ASP A 102 -13.73 -0.90 0.55
C ASP A 102 -12.31 -0.42 0.90
N LEU A 103 -12.19 0.83 1.29
CA LEU A 103 -10.92 1.50 1.63
C LEU A 103 -10.86 1.96 3.09
N ARG A 104 -11.80 1.58 3.96
CA ARG A 104 -11.85 1.99 5.38
C ARG A 104 -10.56 1.72 6.16
N ALA A 105 -9.82 0.69 5.78
CA ALA A 105 -8.55 0.35 6.41
C ALA A 105 -7.34 1.07 5.78
N VAL A 106 -7.55 2.04 4.90
CA VAL A 106 -6.50 2.90 4.32
C VAL A 106 -6.52 4.24 5.05
N GLU A 107 -5.90 4.27 6.21
CA GLU A 107 -5.97 5.37 7.18
C GLU A 107 -5.42 6.71 6.66
N GLN A 108 -4.65 6.69 5.58
CA GLN A 108 -4.02 7.89 5.03
C GLN A 108 -4.90 8.64 4.03
N LEU A 109 -6.09 8.14 3.73
CA LEU A 109 -7.08 8.86 2.91
C LEU A 109 -7.77 9.90 3.78
N THR A 110 -7.57 11.17 3.48
CA THR A 110 -8.03 12.29 4.31
C THR A 110 -9.16 13.10 3.70
N ASP A 111 -9.36 12.99 2.38
CA ASP A 111 -10.39 13.74 1.67
C ASP A 111 -11.02 12.94 0.51
N ASN A 112 -12.16 13.43 0.02
CA ASN A 112 -12.92 12.80 -1.05
C ASN A 112 -12.21 12.92 -2.41
N GLU A 113 -11.43 13.95 -2.62
CA GLU A 113 -10.70 14.21 -3.85
C GLU A 113 -9.63 13.14 -4.08
N GLN A 114 -9.01 12.60 -3.01
CA GLN A 114 -8.11 11.45 -3.12
C GLN A 114 -8.84 10.18 -3.55
N LEU A 115 -10.06 9.93 -3.02
CA LEU A 115 -10.86 8.79 -3.46
C LEU A 115 -11.36 8.98 -4.89
N ASN A 116 -11.69 10.19 -5.29
CA ASN A 116 -12.01 10.53 -6.67
C ASN A 116 -10.82 10.23 -7.59
N GLY A 117 -9.61 10.61 -7.16
CA GLY A 117 -8.36 10.29 -7.85
C GLY A 117 -8.15 8.78 -7.99
N LEU A 118 -8.36 8.02 -6.90
CA LEU A 118 -8.27 6.56 -6.93
C LEU A 118 -9.31 5.92 -7.84
N ALA A 119 -10.54 6.43 -7.86
CA ALA A 119 -11.59 5.94 -8.75
C ALA A 119 -11.24 6.18 -10.23
N ALA A 120 -10.75 7.37 -10.55
CA ALA A 120 -10.30 7.71 -11.90
C ALA A 120 -9.11 6.85 -12.34
N LEU A 121 -8.12 6.62 -11.44
CA LEU A 121 -6.97 5.77 -11.69
C LEU A 121 -7.34 4.28 -11.85
N LEU A 122 -8.29 3.79 -11.05
CA LEU A 122 -8.78 2.40 -11.19
C LEU A 122 -9.43 2.18 -12.56
N LEU A 123 -10.24 3.13 -13.03
CA LEU A 123 -10.85 3.06 -14.36
C LEU A 123 -9.81 3.20 -15.48
N GLU A 124 -8.89 4.16 -15.37
CA GLU A 124 -7.78 4.32 -16.31
C GLU A 124 -6.93 3.06 -16.43
N ALA A 125 -6.63 2.44 -15.30
CA ALA A 125 -5.89 1.18 -15.26
C ALA A 125 -6.67 0.06 -15.96
N ALA A 126 -7.97 -0.09 -15.64
CA ALA A 126 -8.82 -1.14 -16.17
C ALA A 126 -9.04 -1.01 -17.69
N GLU A 127 -9.22 0.22 -18.19
CA GLU A 127 -9.52 0.49 -19.58
C GLU A 127 -8.27 0.48 -20.48
N HIS A 128 -7.10 0.92 -19.95
CA HIS A 128 -5.95 1.24 -20.80
C HIS A 128 -4.61 0.62 -20.40
N LYS A 129 -4.47 0.08 -19.19
CA LYS A 129 -3.16 -0.39 -18.70
C LYS A 129 -3.15 -1.88 -18.41
N MET A 130 -4.28 -2.46 -17.97
CA MET A 130 -4.38 -3.88 -17.60
C MET A 130 -4.65 -4.73 -18.84
N ASP A 131 -3.72 -5.62 -19.16
CA ASP A 131 -3.81 -6.55 -20.30
C ASP A 131 -3.67 -8.02 -19.87
N GLY A 132 -3.60 -8.28 -18.55
CA GLY A 132 -3.36 -9.61 -17.99
C GLY A 132 -1.92 -10.11 -18.14
N LYS A 133 -1.01 -9.30 -18.69
CA LYS A 133 0.41 -9.63 -18.86
C LYS A 133 1.31 -8.74 -18.02
N LYS A 134 0.97 -7.47 -17.91
CA LYS A 134 1.69 -6.52 -17.05
C LYS A 134 1.42 -6.83 -15.59
N THR A 135 2.48 -6.83 -14.79
CA THR A 135 2.35 -6.98 -13.34
C THR A 135 1.65 -5.77 -12.72
N LEU A 136 1.08 -5.94 -11.54
CA LEU A 136 0.46 -4.83 -10.79
C LEU A 136 1.44 -3.67 -10.58
N VAL A 137 2.72 -3.96 -10.34
CA VAL A 137 3.78 -2.93 -10.21
C VAL A 137 3.91 -2.14 -11.51
N GLN A 138 4.04 -2.82 -12.65
CA GLN A 138 4.14 -2.17 -13.95
C GLN A 138 2.90 -1.31 -14.29
N VAL A 139 1.71 -1.78 -13.90
CA VAL A 139 0.48 -0.99 -14.08
C VAL A 139 0.53 0.29 -13.25
N VAL A 140 0.93 0.20 -11.98
CA VAL A 140 1.04 1.38 -11.09
C VAL A 140 2.12 2.34 -11.59
N ASP A 141 3.28 1.84 -12.03
CA ASP A 141 4.35 2.68 -12.59
C ASP A 141 3.89 3.46 -13.84
N LEU A 142 3.06 2.83 -14.70
CA LEU A 142 2.48 3.50 -15.86
C LEU A 142 1.48 4.59 -15.46
N LEU A 143 0.70 4.39 -14.40
CA LEU A 143 -0.22 5.40 -13.86
C LEU A 143 0.55 6.59 -13.26
N GLU A 144 1.58 6.31 -12.47
CA GLU A 144 2.46 7.34 -11.89
C GLU A 144 3.11 8.17 -12.99
N LYS A 145 3.70 7.51 -13.98
CA LYS A 145 4.30 8.17 -15.14
C LYS A 145 3.31 9.05 -15.88
N GLN A 146 2.07 8.59 -16.09
CA GLN A 146 1.03 9.38 -16.74
C GLN A 146 0.68 10.63 -15.93
N MET A 147 0.58 10.51 -14.59
CA MET A 147 0.32 11.66 -13.74
C MET A 147 1.50 12.64 -13.71
N ASP A 148 2.73 12.15 -13.75
CA ASP A 148 3.93 13.01 -13.78
C ASP A 148 4.07 13.77 -15.09
N GLU A 149 3.79 13.13 -16.23
CA GLU A 149 3.94 13.72 -17.56
C GLU A 149 2.76 14.60 -17.99
N LYS A 150 1.53 14.22 -17.62
CA LYS A 150 0.29 14.83 -18.16
C LYS A 150 -0.61 15.43 -17.09
N GLY A 151 -0.24 15.30 -15.81
CA GLY A 151 -1.04 15.74 -14.66
C GLY A 151 -2.33 14.92 -14.49
N LEU A 152 -3.08 15.26 -13.44
CA LEU A 152 -4.37 14.63 -13.11
C LEU A 152 -5.44 14.89 -14.18
N ALA A 153 -5.32 15.99 -14.92
CA ALA A 153 -6.25 16.33 -16.01
C ALA A 153 -6.35 15.22 -17.08
N SER A 154 -5.29 14.41 -17.23
CA SER A 154 -5.27 13.27 -18.16
C SER A 154 -6.20 12.12 -17.75
N LEU A 155 -6.71 12.13 -16.52
CA LEU A 155 -7.64 11.13 -15.99
C LEU A 155 -9.11 11.55 -16.16
N LEU A 156 -9.37 12.81 -16.54
CA LEU A 156 -10.71 13.31 -16.72
C LEU A 156 -11.36 12.67 -17.96
N ALA A 157 -12.55 12.12 -17.76
CA ALA A 157 -13.36 11.55 -18.84
C ALA A 157 -14.85 11.59 -18.44
N PRO A 158 -15.78 11.54 -19.41
CA PRO A 158 -17.21 11.46 -19.11
C PRO A 158 -17.52 10.29 -18.16
N GLY A 159 -18.30 10.58 -17.10
CA GLY A 159 -18.68 9.59 -16.08
C GLY A 159 -17.63 9.31 -15.00
N ARG A 160 -16.47 9.96 -15.05
CA ARG A 160 -15.46 9.95 -13.98
C ARG A 160 -15.62 11.19 -13.08
N PRO A 161 -15.16 11.13 -11.80
CA PRO A 161 -15.08 12.31 -10.96
C PRO A 161 -14.19 13.39 -11.55
N SER A 162 -14.51 14.67 -11.28
CA SER A 162 -13.76 15.84 -11.78
C SER A 162 -12.83 16.45 -10.74
N ASP A 163 -13.20 16.37 -9.46
CA ASP A 163 -12.42 16.94 -8.37
C ASP A 163 -11.42 15.89 -7.89
N LEU A 164 -10.18 15.97 -8.42
CA LEU A 164 -9.16 14.95 -8.22
C LEU A 164 -8.01 15.50 -7.37
N ALA A 165 -7.64 14.80 -6.31
CA ALA A 165 -6.35 14.94 -5.67
C ALA A 165 -5.47 13.72 -5.97
N ARG A 166 -4.14 13.93 -6.08
CA ARG A 166 -3.20 12.85 -6.35
C ARG A 166 -3.06 11.95 -5.13
N PRO A 167 -3.46 10.68 -5.20
CA PRO A 167 -3.17 9.71 -4.15
C PRO A 167 -1.68 9.31 -4.22
N ARG A 168 -1.16 8.79 -3.10
CA ARG A 168 0.19 8.22 -3.08
C ARG A 168 0.21 6.84 -3.72
N GLN A 169 1.37 6.43 -4.20
CA GLN A 169 1.55 5.13 -4.84
C GLN A 169 1.02 3.96 -3.98
N GLN A 170 1.25 4.00 -2.66
CA GLN A 170 0.76 2.98 -1.73
C GLN A 170 -0.77 2.90 -1.66
N GLU A 171 -1.45 4.03 -1.79
CA GLU A 171 -2.92 4.11 -1.83
C GLU A 171 -3.47 3.56 -3.14
N ILE A 172 -2.77 3.78 -4.25
CA ILE A 172 -3.09 3.17 -5.55
C ILE A 172 -2.99 1.64 -5.43
N PHE A 173 -1.87 1.11 -4.89
CA PHE A 173 -1.72 -0.33 -4.64
C PHE A 173 -2.81 -0.86 -3.72
N ALA A 174 -3.15 -0.13 -2.64
CA ALA A 174 -4.20 -0.52 -1.71
C ALA A 174 -5.56 -0.59 -2.37
N CYS A 175 -5.91 0.37 -3.21
CA CYS A 175 -7.16 0.41 -3.97
C CYS A 175 -7.26 -0.77 -4.95
N LEU A 176 -6.23 -0.96 -5.78
CA LEU A 176 -6.22 -2.04 -6.78
C LEU A 176 -6.28 -3.43 -6.12
N ASN A 177 -5.57 -3.63 -5.01
CA ASN A 177 -5.61 -4.91 -4.28
C ASN A 177 -6.95 -5.21 -3.59
N ARG A 178 -7.75 -4.19 -3.29
CA ARG A 178 -9.08 -4.34 -2.65
C ARG A 178 -10.22 -4.40 -3.65
N CYS A 179 -9.98 -4.05 -4.90
CA CYS A 179 -10.99 -4.09 -5.94
C CYS A 179 -11.33 -5.55 -6.32
N ARG A 180 -12.54 -5.98 -5.97
CA ARG A 180 -13.01 -7.36 -6.21
C ARG A 180 -13.26 -7.69 -7.68
N GLU A 181 -13.36 -6.68 -8.52
CA GLU A 181 -13.49 -6.84 -9.98
C GLU A 181 -12.15 -7.10 -10.67
N LEU A 182 -11.03 -7.03 -9.96
CA LEU A 182 -9.74 -7.42 -10.49
C LEU A 182 -9.46 -8.89 -10.18
N ARG A 183 -9.09 -9.64 -11.20
CA ARG A 183 -8.59 -11.01 -11.11
C ARG A 183 -7.08 -11.01 -11.31
N PHE A 184 -6.38 -11.91 -10.61
CA PHE A 184 -4.92 -11.98 -10.64
C PHE A 184 -4.46 -13.40 -10.99
#